data_dc5926feaad1bad08b2729e579744d52
#
_entry.id   dc5926feaad1bad08b2729e579744d52
#
_cell.length_a   1.000
_cell.length_b   1.000
_cell.length_c   1.000
_cell.angle_alpha   90.00
_cell.angle_beta   90.00
_cell.angle_gamma   90.00
#
_symmetry.space_group_name_H-M   'P 1'
#
loop_
_entity.id
_entity.type
_entity.pdbx_description
1 polymer ?
#
loop_
_entity_poly.entity_id
_entity_poly.type
_entity_poly.pdbx_seq_one_letter_code
_entity_poly.pdbx_strand_id
1 'polypeptide(L)'
;SNTDYFAEVRTPSGNEPRFKMPKAYPKGINLNVVDNPYKKEVLVQVEANDLTLQGGDIRTNLVLHKEGEIISKPIWLNKNSKVFTTYFDKTKLLTGLNTLTLFDSENNPIEERQFFVWKDIARKRLESKIGWASQSNDSLEITITSRAPKAIGISVSVFPLNTKVYN
;
A
#
# COMPACT_ATOMS: atom_id res chain seq x y z
N SER A 1 -21.15 10.39 11.25
CA SER A 1 -20.45 11.28 12.17
C SER A 1 -20.16 12.58 11.42
N ASN A 2 -20.58 13.72 11.98
CA ASN A 2 -20.35 15.04 11.37
C ASN A 2 -19.03 15.64 11.88
N THR A 3 -18.04 14.80 12.11
CA THR A 3 -16.73 15.17 12.65
C THR A 3 -15.86 15.75 11.54
N ASP A 4 -15.34 16.96 11.75
CA ASP A 4 -14.33 17.54 10.87
C ASP A 4 -12.94 17.00 11.26
N TYR A 5 -12.20 16.49 10.28
CA TYR A 5 -10.82 16.04 10.42
C TYR A 5 -9.87 17.09 9.87
N PHE A 6 -8.69 17.18 10.46
CA PHE A 6 -7.66 18.11 10.06
C PHE A 6 -6.32 17.40 9.97
N ALA A 7 -5.55 17.73 8.94
CA ALA A 7 -4.14 17.35 8.86
C ALA A 7 -3.28 18.49 9.43
N GLU A 8 -2.37 18.16 10.35
CA GLU A 8 -1.40 19.10 10.92
C GLU A 8 -0.01 18.71 10.40
N VAL A 9 0.70 19.69 9.84
CA VAL A 9 2.06 19.49 9.34
C VAL A 9 3.04 20.20 10.26
N ARG A 10 3.92 19.44 10.92
CA ARG A 10 5.00 20.00 11.73
C ARG A 10 6.18 20.33 10.85
N THR A 11 6.49 21.61 10.73
CA THR A 11 7.67 22.08 10.00
C THR A 11 8.86 22.27 10.94
N PRO A 12 10.10 22.17 10.44
CA PRO A 12 11.30 22.46 11.24
C PRO A 12 11.35 23.87 11.81
N SER A 13 10.66 24.82 11.18
CA SER A 13 10.53 26.22 11.63
C SER A 13 9.55 26.43 12.79
N GLY A 14 8.91 25.37 13.27
CA GLY A 14 7.90 25.44 14.34
C GLY A 14 6.52 25.92 13.89
N ASN A 15 6.33 26.20 12.62
CA ASN A 15 5.03 26.53 12.07
C ASN A 15 4.22 25.23 11.87
N GLU A 16 2.99 25.17 12.40
CA GLU A 16 2.11 23.99 12.31
C GLU A 16 0.85 24.33 11.49
N PRO A 17 0.97 24.44 10.16
CA PRO A 17 -0.21 24.71 9.34
C PRO A 17 -1.23 23.55 9.44
N ARG A 18 -2.48 23.93 9.60
CA ARG A 18 -3.61 23.02 9.77
C ARG A 18 -4.51 23.09 8.55
N PHE A 19 -4.73 21.96 7.91
CA PHE A 19 -5.56 21.84 6.72
C PHE A 19 -6.82 21.05 7.02
N LYS A 20 -7.98 21.60 6.67
CA LYS A 20 -9.23 20.87 6.81
C LYS A 20 -9.28 19.73 5.78
N MET A 21 -9.51 18.52 6.26
CA MET A 21 -9.69 17.34 5.39
C MET A 21 -11.09 17.35 4.76
N PRO A 22 -11.26 16.74 3.58
CA PRO A 22 -12.58 16.49 3.03
C PRO A 22 -13.44 15.70 4.02
N LYS A 23 -14.75 15.96 4.02
CA LYS A 23 -15.68 15.20 4.86
C LYS A 23 -15.72 13.75 4.40
N ALA A 24 -15.65 12.83 5.36
CA ALA A 24 -15.87 11.42 5.08
C ALA A 24 -17.30 11.17 4.61
N TYR A 25 -17.46 10.35 3.57
CA TYR A 25 -18.79 9.92 3.14
C TYR A 25 -19.45 9.10 4.26
N PRO A 26 -20.74 9.36 4.58
CA PRO A 26 -21.44 8.64 5.64
C PRO A 26 -21.71 7.17 5.29
N LYS A 27 -21.79 6.86 4.00
CA LYS A 27 -21.97 5.51 3.47
C LYS A 27 -20.71 5.11 2.70
N GLY A 28 -20.34 3.84 2.76
CA GLY A 28 -19.20 3.32 2.00
C GLY A 28 -18.87 1.88 2.35
N ILE A 29 -18.10 1.29 1.48
CA ILE A 29 -17.46 -0.02 1.65
C ILE A 29 -15.97 0.27 1.75
N ASN A 30 -15.28 -0.38 2.68
CA ASN A 30 -13.85 -0.26 2.88
C ASN A 30 -13.15 -1.55 2.47
N LEU A 31 -12.10 -1.44 1.67
CA LEU A 31 -11.20 -2.54 1.30
C LEU A 31 -9.88 -2.36 2.05
N ASN A 32 -9.62 -3.21 3.03
CA ASN A 32 -8.38 -3.20 3.80
C ASN A 32 -7.50 -4.39 3.41
N VAL A 33 -6.22 -4.10 3.18
CA VAL A 33 -5.20 -5.10 2.83
C VAL A 33 -4.09 -5.03 3.88
N VAL A 34 -3.89 -6.13 4.60
CA VAL A 34 -2.80 -6.25 5.58
C VAL A 34 -1.75 -7.20 5.01
N ASP A 35 -0.70 -6.61 4.49
CA ASP A 35 0.46 -7.33 3.98
C ASP A 35 1.60 -7.30 5.00
N ASN A 36 1.84 -8.44 5.65
CA ASN A 36 3.01 -8.62 6.48
C ASN A 36 4.10 -9.34 5.64
N PRO A 37 5.28 -8.72 5.43
CA PRO A 37 6.34 -9.31 4.59
C PRO A 37 6.88 -10.63 5.12
N TYR A 38 6.67 -10.94 6.40
CA TYR A 38 7.12 -12.18 7.05
C TYR A 38 6.07 -13.30 7.01
N LYS A 39 4.83 -13.00 6.60
CA LYS A 39 3.77 -14.01 6.45
C LYS A 39 3.65 -14.47 5.00
N LYS A 40 3.27 -15.73 4.84
CA LYS A 40 3.01 -16.32 3.51
C LYS A 40 1.68 -15.88 2.90
N GLU A 41 0.83 -15.23 3.67
CA GLU A 41 -0.51 -14.83 3.27
C GLU A 41 -0.70 -13.33 3.38
N VAL A 42 -1.53 -12.79 2.48
CA VAL A 42 -2.08 -11.45 2.55
C VAL A 42 -3.50 -11.55 3.08
N LEU A 43 -3.77 -10.86 4.18
CA LEU A 43 -5.13 -10.73 4.73
C LEU A 43 -5.86 -9.61 4.00
N VAL A 44 -7.07 -9.90 3.54
CA VAL A 44 -7.96 -8.92 2.91
C VAL A 44 -9.29 -8.90 3.64
N GLN A 45 -9.74 -7.71 3.98
CA GLN A 45 -11.03 -7.48 4.62
C GLN A 45 -11.85 -6.47 3.81
N VAL A 46 -13.10 -6.80 3.59
CA VAL A 46 -14.08 -5.89 2.99
C VAL A 46 -15.17 -5.65 4.03
N GLU A 47 -15.41 -4.39 4.34
CA GLU A 47 -16.31 -3.98 5.41
C GLU A 47 -17.29 -2.91 4.91
N ALA A 48 -18.57 -3.07 5.25
CA ALA A 48 -19.59 -2.05 5.05
C ALA A 48 -20.12 -1.53 6.39
N ASN A 49 -20.33 -0.22 6.50
CA ASN A 49 -20.91 0.37 7.71
C ASN A 49 -22.44 0.21 7.74
N ASP A 50 -23.03 0.43 8.94
CA ASP A 50 -24.47 0.28 9.15
C ASP A 50 -25.33 1.14 8.25
N LEU A 51 -24.91 2.37 7.97
CA LEU A 51 -25.65 3.28 7.10
C LEU A 51 -25.69 2.79 5.64
N THR A 52 -24.62 2.14 5.20
CA THR A 52 -24.57 1.53 3.87
C THR A 52 -25.52 0.34 3.79
N LEU A 53 -25.55 -0.50 4.84
CA LEU A 53 -26.38 -1.71 4.92
C LEU A 53 -27.87 -1.42 5.22
N GLN A 54 -28.24 -0.19 5.57
CA GLN A 54 -29.65 0.23 5.64
C GLN A 54 -30.35 0.17 4.29
N GLY A 55 -29.61 0.29 3.19
CA GLY A 55 -30.12 0.17 1.82
C GLY A 55 -30.38 -1.28 1.38
N GLY A 56 -30.06 -2.28 2.18
CA GLY A 56 -30.20 -3.71 1.86
C GLY A 56 -28.87 -4.44 1.84
N ASP A 57 -28.92 -5.69 1.41
CA ASP A 57 -27.74 -6.54 1.26
C ASP A 57 -26.88 -6.05 0.08
N ILE A 58 -25.57 -6.14 0.26
CA ILE A 58 -24.60 -5.68 -0.73
C ILE A 58 -23.95 -6.92 -1.36
N ARG A 59 -23.95 -6.95 -2.67
CA ARG A 59 -23.22 -7.94 -3.49
C ARG A 59 -22.10 -7.22 -4.20
N THR A 60 -20.88 -7.71 -4.00
CA THR A 60 -19.67 -7.19 -4.61
C THR A 60 -18.80 -8.32 -5.10
N ASN A 61 -17.82 -8.02 -5.93
CA ASN A 61 -16.86 -8.99 -6.40
C ASN A 61 -15.44 -8.46 -6.16
N LEU A 62 -14.65 -9.20 -5.38
CA LEU A 62 -13.24 -8.88 -5.13
C LEU A 62 -12.40 -9.57 -6.19
N VAL A 63 -11.68 -8.80 -6.98
CA VAL A 63 -10.83 -9.29 -8.06
C VAL A 63 -9.37 -8.95 -7.74
N LEU A 64 -8.55 -9.98 -7.61
CA LEU A 64 -7.10 -9.85 -7.58
C LEU A 64 -6.57 -10.11 -8.99
N HIS A 65 -5.76 -9.21 -9.51
CA HIS A 65 -5.23 -9.34 -10.85
C HIS A 65 -3.79 -8.86 -10.99
N LYS A 66 -3.06 -9.50 -11.88
CA LYS A 66 -1.71 -9.12 -12.32
C LYS A 66 -1.38 -9.82 -13.65
N GLU A 67 -0.91 -9.06 -14.64
CA GLU A 67 -0.35 -9.60 -15.90
C GLU A 67 -1.25 -10.65 -16.60
N GLY A 68 -2.58 -10.46 -16.52
CA GLY A 68 -3.56 -11.39 -17.12
C GLY A 68 -4.03 -12.53 -16.20
N GLU A 69 -3.34 -12.78 -15.08
CA GLU A 69 -3.82 -13.68 -14.05
C GLU A 69 -4.91 -12.99 -13.23
N ILE A 70 -6.04 -13.70 -13.02
CA ILE A 70 -7.21 -13.17 -12.32
C ILE A 70 -7.70 -14.18 -11.28
N ILE A 71 -7.93 -13.73 -10.05
CA ILE A 71 -8.62 -14.47 -9.00
C ILE A 71 -9.80 -13.64 -8.54
N SER A 72 -11.01 -14.20 -8.69
CA SER A 72 -12.25 -13.52 -8.32
C SER A 72 -12.93 -14.21 -7.14
N LYS A 73 -13.48 -13.42 -6.21
CA LYS A 73 -14.25 -13.89 -5.05
C LYS A 73 -15.53 -13.07 -4.90
N PRO A 74 -16.71 -13.67 -5.04
CA PRO A 74 -17.96 -12.98 -4.74
C PRO A 74 -18.10 -12.75 -3.25
N ILE A 75 -18.63 -11.60 -2.86
CA ILE A 75 -18.80 -11.16 -1.49
C ILE A 75 -20.25 -10.73 -1.27
N TRP A 76 -20.82 -11.16 -0.16
CA TRP A 76 -22.12 -10.73 0.34
C TRP A 76 -21.96 -10.10 1.72
N LEU A 77 -22.36 -8.85 1.85
CA LEU A 77 -22.41 -8.14 3.13
C LEU A 77 -23.87 -7.83 3.48
N ASN A 78 -24.22 -8.03 4.73
CA ASN A 78 -25.53 -7.73 5.27
C ASN A 78 -25.44 -7.29 6.73
N LYS A 79 -26.56 -6.94 7.35
CA LYS A 79 -26.60 -6.45 8.75
C LYS A 79 -25.99 -7.42 9.76
N ASN A 80 -26.03 -8.73 9.50
CA ASN A 80 -25.49 -9.76 10.38
C ASN A 80 -24.04 -10.13 10.03
N SER A 81 -23.60 -9.83 8.80
CA SER A 81 -22.23 -10.08 8.30
C SER A 81 -21.71 -8.85 7.58
N LYS A 82 -21.22 -7.89 8.37
CA LYS A 82 -20.74 -6.59 7.87
C LYS A 82 -19.30 -6.64 7.34
N VAL A 83 -18.56 -7.69 7.71
CA VAL A 83 -17.15 -7.87 7.36
C VAL A 83 -16.98 -9.22 6.67
N PHE A 84 -16.37 -9.18 5.50
CA PHE A 84 -15.88 -10.36 4.81
C PHE A 84 -14.36 -10.40 4.94
N THR A 85 -13.81 -11.54 5.35
CA THR A 85 -12.37 -11.74 5.50
C THR A 85 -11.91 -12.89 4.62
N THR A 86 -10.81 -12.68 3.91
CA THR A 86 -10.18 -13.73 3.09
C THR A 86 -8.67 -13.60 3.11
N TYR A 87 -7.99 -14.66 2.67
CA TYR A 87 -6.54 -14.74 2.57
C TYR A 87 -6.13 -15.13 1.16
N PHE A 88 -5.02 -14.55 0.71
CA PHE A 88 -4.35 -14.95 -0.52
C PHE A 88 -2.95 -15.48 -0.19
N ASP A 89 -2.68 -16.70 -0.61
CA ASP A 89 -1.38 -17.35 -0.45
C ASP A 89 -0.37 -16.73 -1.44
N LYS A 90 0.62 -16.00 -0.92
CA LYS A 90 1.65 -15.33 -1.72
C LYS A 90 2.45 -16.30 -2.59
N THR A 91 2.54 -17.58 -2.20
CA THR A 91 3.27 -18.59 -2.98
C THR A 91 2.58 -18.89 -4.32
N LYS A 92 1.28 -18.62 -4.43
CA LYS A 92 0.46 -18.83 -5.63
C LYS A 92 0.30 -17.56 -6.47
N LEU A 93 0.76 -16.41 -5.99
CA LEU A 93 0.66 -15.13 -6.68
C LEU A 93 1.91 -14.86 -7.52
N LEU A 94 1.78 -14.01 -8.52
CA LEU A 94 2.91 -13.52 -9.29
C LEU A 94 3.76 -12.55 -8.46
N THR A 95 5.06 -12.62 -8.61
CA THR A 95 6.02 -11.71 -7.99
C THR A 95 5.83 -10.29 -8.46
N GLY A 96 5.96 -9.32 -7.57
CA GLY A 96 5.82 -7.90 -7.85
C GLY A 96 4.49 -7.32 -7.38
N LEU A 97 4.08 -6.20 -7.98
CA LEU A 97 2.88 -5.47 -7.61
C LEU A 97 1.63 -6.23 -8.08
N ASN A 98 0.77 -6.58 -7.15
CA ASN A 98 -0.54 -7.19 -7.38
C ASN A 98 -1.62 -6.18 -7.01
N THR A 99 -2.71 -6.16 -7.76
CA THR A 99 -3.81 -5.22 -7.59
C THR A 99 -5.08 -5.96 -7.17
N LEU A 100 -5.73 -5.47 -6.11
CA LEU A 100 -7.05 -5.88 -5.67
C LEU A 100 -8.03 -4.78 -6.04
N THR A 101 -9.07 -5.13 -6.78
CA THR A 101 -10.16 -4.21 -7.12
C THR A 101 -11.48 -4.78 -6.62
N LEU A 102 -12.23 -3.98 -5.91
CA LEU A 102 -13.58 -4.30 -5.49
C LEU A 102 -14.57 -3.72 -6.50
N PHE A 103 -15.43 -4.56 -7.05
CA PHE A 103 -16.47 -4.19 -8.00
C PHE A 103 -17.86 -4.28 -7.36
N ASP A 104 -18.77 -3.40 -7.76
CA ASP A 104 -20.20 -3.51 -7.42
C ASP A 104 -20.92 -4.59 -8.25
N SER A 105 -22.22 -4.71 -8.05
CA SER A 105 -23.07 -5.68 -8.78
C SER A 105 -23.21 -5.35 -10.28
N GLU A 106 -22.86 -4.13 -10.69
CA GLU A 106 -22.90 -3.65 -12.09
C GLU A 106 -21.51 -3.69 -12.75
N ASN A 107 -20.52 -4.24 -12.07
CA ASN A 107 -19.11 -4.29 -12.47
C ASN A 107 -18.42 -2.92 -12.55
N ASN A 108 -18.90 -1.92 -11.81
CA ASN A 108 -18.15 -0.68 -11.64
C ASN A 108 -17.11 -0.85 -10.52
N PRO A 109 -15.88 -0.35 -10.69
CA PRO A 109 -14.88 -0.40 -9.62
C PRO A 109 -15.26 0.56 -8.49
N ILE A 110 -15.27 0.05 -7.26
CA ILE A 110 -15.59 0.82 -6.04
C ILE A 110 -14.31 1.29 -5.36
N GLU A 111 -13.35 0.38 -5.20
CA GLU A 111 -12.11 0.64 -4.47
C GLU A 111 -10.99 -0.26 -4.98
N GLU A 112 -9.75 0.26 -4.92
CA GLU A 112 -8.55 -0.46 -5.33
C GLU A 112 -7.48 -0.38 -4.26
N ARG A 113 -6.76 -1.49 -4.05
CA ARG A 113 -5.57 -1.58 -3.21
C ARG A 113 -4.49 -2.38 -3.89
N GLN A 114 -3.26 -2.00 -3.64
CA GLN A 114 -2.10 -2.68 -4.17
C GLN A 114 -1.23 -3.23 -3.04
N PHE A 115 -0.60 -4.37 -3.29
CA PHE A 115 0.40 -4.95 -2.41
C PHE A 115 1.50 -5.64 -3.21
N PHE A 116 2.68 -5.78 -2.63
CA PHE A 116 3.85 -6.29 -3.31
C PHE A 116 4.20 -7.71 -2.85
N VAL A 117 4.30 -8.65 -3.78
CA VAL A 117 4.74 -10.02 -3.51
C VAL A 117 6.22 -10.17 -3.78
N TRP A 118 6.99 -10.51 -2.75
CA TRP A 118 8.45 -10.67 -2.77
C TRP A 118 8.90 -12.10 -3.06
N LYS A 119 8.12 -12.87 -3.76
CA LYS A 119 8.48 -14.25 -4.11
C LYS A 119 9.64 -14.26 -5.10
N ASP A 120 10.61 -15.12 -4.86
CA ASP A 120 11.76 -15.35 -5.75
C ASP A 120 12.63 -14.12 -6.08
N ILE A 121 12.39 -13.00 -5.41
CA ILE A 121 13.29 -11.86 -5.48
C ILE A 121 14.46 -12.12 -4.54
N ALA A 122 15.58 -12.53 -5.11
CA ALA A 122 16.81 -12.65 -4.35
C ALA A 122 17.19 -11.26 -3.79
N ARG A 123 17.11 -11.10 -2.48
CA ARG A 123 17.62 -9.89 -1.82
C ARG A 123 19.13 -9.87 -2.00
N LYS A 124 19.61 -9.07 -2.93
CA LYS A 124 21.04 -8.88 -3.14
C LYS A 124 21.51 -7.78 -2.22
N ARG A 125 22.50 -8.10 -1.41
CA ARG A 125 23.14 -7.13 -0.55
C ARG A 125 24.01 -6.23 -1.44
N LEU A 126 23.73 -4.94 -1.43
CA LEU A 126 24.60 -3.94 -2.02
C LEU A 126 25.57 -3.49 -0.94
N GLU A 127 26.85 -3.38 -1.30
CA GLU A 127 27.86 -2.75 -0.46
C GLU A 127 27.95 -1.30 -0.91
N SER A 128 27.79 -0.38 0.03
CA SER A 128 27.98 1.05 -0.21
C SER A 128 29.12 1.59 0.60
N LYS A 129 29.95 2.41 -0.02
CA LYS A 129 30.98 3.22 0.65
C LYS A 129 30.70 4.68 0.37
N ILE A 130 30.84 5.50 1.39
CA ILE A 130 30.67 6.95 1.34
C ILE A 130 32.03 7.56 1.70
N GLY A 131 32.49 8.46 0.88
CA GLY A 131 33.73 9.20 1.11
C GLY A 131 33.65 10.62 0.59
N TRP A 132 34.59 11.46 0.97
CA TRP A 132 34.74 12.79 0.41
C TRP A 132 35.51 12.69 -0.91
N ALA A 133 34.99 13.29 -1.97
CA ALA A 133 35.60 13.28 -3.30
C ALA A 133 36.70 14.33 -3.46
N SER A 134 36.73 15.34 -2.58
CA SER A 134 37.71 16.41 -2.62
C SER A 134 38.33 16.71 -1.25
N GLN A 135 39.52 17.30 -1.25
CA GLN A 135 40.18 17.75 -0.01
C GLN A 135 39.43 18.91 0.65
N SER A 136 38.64 19.66 -0.09
CA SER A 136 37.83 20.78 0.43
C SER A 136 36.51 20.28 1.09
N ASN A 137 36.20 18.99 1.02
CA ASN A 137 34.95 18.41 1.54
C ASN A 137 33.68 19.05 0.95
N ASP A 138 33.75 19.54 -0.29
CA ASP A 138 32.64 20.17 -1.00
C ASP A 138 31.86 19.18 -1.88
N SER A 139 32.40 17.97 -2.05
CA SER A 139 31.81 16.92 -2.89
C SER A 139 31.81 15.59 -2.15
N LEU A 140 30.69 14.85 -2.25
CA LEU A 140 30.49 13.54 -1.66
C LEU A 140 30.56 12.48 -2.75
N GLU A 141 31.40 11.48 -2.56
CA GLU A 141 31.44 10.30 -3.42
C GLU A 141 30.67 9.15 -2.76
N ILE A 142 29.76 8.56 -3.52
CA ILE A 142 29.02 7.38 -3.12
C ILE A 142 29.35 6.25 -4.11
N THR A 143 30.10 5.26 -3.63
CA THR A 143 30.39 4.06 -4.40
C THR A 143 29.44 2.95 -4.01
N ILE A 144 28.66 2.42 -4.98
CA ILE A 144 27.76 1.31 -4.79
C ILE A 144 28.29 0.11 -5.58
N THR A 145 28.60 -0.97 -4.90
CA THR A 145 29.11 -2.19 -5.51
C THR A 145 28.06 -3.30 -5.41
N SER A 146 27.79 -3.93 -6.55
CA SER A 146 26.91 -5.12 -6.62
C SER A 146 27.70 -6.32 -7.10
N ARG A 147 27.58 -7.46 -6.40
CA ARG A 147 28.10 -8.76 -6.83
C ARG A 147 27.07 -9.53 -7.68
N ALA A 148 26.06 -8.85 -8.21
CA ALA A 148 25.04 -9.50 -9.01
C ALA A 148 25.59 -9.93 -10.38
N PRO A 149 25.28 -11.15 -10.84
CA PRO A 149 25.74 -11.64 -12.15
C PRO A 149 25.00 -11.01 -13.34
N LYS A 150 23.95 -10.24 -13.09
CA LYS A 150 23.13 -9.56 -14.10
C LYS A 150 23.04 -8.07 -13.79
N ALA A 151 22.77 -7.26 -14.79
CA ALA A 151 22.46 -5.84 -14.62
C ALA A 151 21.30 -5.64 -13.65
N ILE A 152 21.45 -4.66 -12.76
CA ILE A 152 20.43 -4.27 -11.79
C ILE A 152 20.15 -2.78 -11.92
N GLY A 153 18.89 -2.40 -11.76
CA GLY A 153 18.51 -1.00 -11.60
C GLY A 153 18.75 -0.56 -10.15
N ILE A 154 19.39 0.59 -9.99
CA ILE A 154 19.62 1.20 -8.68
C ILE A 154 18.98 2.57 -8.66
N SER A 155 18.20 2.85 -7.60
CA SER A 155 17.69 4.18 -7.30
C SER A 155 18.38 4.71 -6.05
N VAL A 156 18.90 5.94 -6.13
CA VAL A 156 19.58 6.60 -5.03
C VAL A 156 18.83 7.87 -4.68
N SER A 157 18.53 8.05 -3.39
CA SER A 157 17.94 9.27 -2.86
C SER A 157 18.84 9.84 -1.77
N VAL A 158 19.11 11.14 -1.85
CA VAL A 158 19.92 11.85 -0.85
C VAL A 158 19.02 12.83 -0.12
N PHE A 159 19.01 12.72 1.21
CA PHE A 159 18.22 13.59 2.08
C PHE A 159 19.14 14.28 3.11
N PRO A 160 18.82 15.50 3.54
CA PRO A 160 19.48 16.10 4.67
C PRO A 160 19.41 15.21 5.92
N LEU A 161 20.46 15.21 6.74
CA LEU A 161 20.58 14.35 7.93
C LEU A 161 19.37 14.44 8.88
N ASN A 162 18.74 15.62 8.92
CA ASN A 162 17.60 15.91 9.81
C ASN A 162 16.23 15.61 9.19
N THR A 163 16.19 15.00 7.99
CA THR A 163 14.92 14.62 7.37
C THR A 163 14.30 13.46 8.15
N LYS A 164 13.17 13.71 8.80
CA LYS A 164 12.39 12.66 9.45
C LYS A 164 11.54 11.97 8.39
N VAL A 165 11.79 10.69 8.18
CA VAL A 165 10.90 9.83 7.36
C VAL A 165 9.81 9.31 8.29
N TYR A 166 8.57 9.66 8.01
CA TYR A 166 7.41 9.08 8.70
C TYR A 166 6.97 7.85 7.89
N ASN A 167 7.05 6.67 8.52
CA ASN A 167 6.46 5.44 8.02
C ASN A 167 4.99 5.34 8.43
#